data_7b8f5630ff35ad83af8833fc5e4330bf
#
_entry.id   7b8f5630ff35ad83af8833fc5e4330bf
#
_cell.length_a   1.000
_cell.length_b   1.000
_cell.length_c   1.000
_cell.angle_alpha   90.00
_cell.angle_beta   90.00
_cell.angle_gamma   90.00
#
_symmetry.space_group_name_H-M   'P 1'
#
loop_
_entity.id
_entity.type
_entity.pdbx_description
1 polymer ?
#
loop_
_entity_poly.entity_id
_entity_poly.type
_entity_poly.pdbx_seq_one_letter_code
_entity_poly.pdbx_strand_id
1 'polypeptide(L)'
;MAGKPLISYAIACAKKCKFDLDVVVTSDDEEIKSVAENYGAEIVDRPMELAGDSITLDPVIYHAVISTEEKKGIKYDYVITMQPTSPLLSVETLEKAVEYFIKGSFDTVISGVNDPRLSWHIEGDICVPNYKERVNRQYMKKDLKETGAFVITKREFVREDSRFGKKISIYEMPEKEAGDIDTPQDWWIAETELNKKNILIRLDGYSKIGMGHIYRGLQLASGFIEHNIRFIISEKSDIGIEKIKESHYPYTIIHNNDDIFELIKRYDTDIVINDILNTDEEYISKLKKTGVRVVNFEDEGIGSNLADAVINALYEKESFDKKRYYGSDYYLIRDEFAIRPVREFQENVNEIIVLFGGTDPCNLTEKTLRAIMDIEGVHITVILGLGYDNKENITRMVKDKNNVEVLYNVKMMSEYMNRADIAISSQGRTMLELAAMGVPTVIMSENEREATHEFGSIKNGYLNLGAGALAAEKTIYETVNWLIQCPQIRKNMRQQMLEKDLMHGFKRVKKIILDDMR
;
A
#
# COMPACT_ATOMS: atom_id res chain seq x y z
N MET A 1 19.27 7.44 10.99
CA MET A 1 18.36 6.59 10.20
C MET A 1 17.00 6.62 10.86
N ALA A 2 15.94 6.90 10.14
CA ALA A 2 14.58 7.06 10.71
C ALA A 2 14.55 7.91 12.01
N GLY A 3 15.27 9.02 12.04
CA GLY A 3 15.37 9.95 13.15
C GLY A 3 16.21 9.49 14.35
N LYS A 4 16.95 8.38 14.26
CA LYS A 4 17.79 7.85 15.35
C LYS A 4 19.23 7.60 14.88
N PRO A 5 20.24 7.71 15.76
CA PRO A 5 21.61 7.28 15.47
C PRO A 5 21.66 5.80 15.12
N LEU A 6 22.49 5.42 14.14
CA LEU A 6 22.56 4.03 13.65
C LEU A 6 22.88 3.01 14.74
N ILE A 7 23.85 3.32 15.61
CA ILE A 7 24.27 2.45 16.71
C ILE A 7 23.13 2.14 17.71
N SER A 8 22.14 3.02 17.82
CA SER A 8 21.01 2.87 18.75
C SER A 8 20.16 1.64 18.49
N TYR A 9 20.10 1.17 17.23
CA TYR A 9 19.33 -0.03 16.86
C TYR A 9 19.95 -1.30 17.44
N ALA A 10 21.25 -1.49 17.31
CA ALA A 10 21.97 -2.63 17.88
C ALA A 10 21.90 -2.63 19.41
N ILE A 11 22.10 -1.47 20.06
CA ILE A 11 21.99 -1.33 21.51
C ILE A 11 20.57 -1.68 21.98
N ALA A 12 19.54 -1.12 21.33
CA ALA A 12 18.14 -1.36 21.70
C ALA A 12 17.74 -2.84 21.50
N CYS A 13 18.22 -3.49 20.43
CA CYS A 13 18.01 -4.91 20.18
C CYS A 13 18.62 -5.76 21.30
N ALA A 14 19.89 -5.53 21.64
CA ALA A 14 20.58 -6.26 22.70
C ALA A 14 19.92 -6.06 24.08
N LYS A 15 19.55 -4.83 24.45
CA LYS A 15 18.92 -4.50 25.73
C LYS A 15 17.52 -5.07 25.93
N LYS A 16 16.78 -5.28 24.83
CA LYS A 16 15.42 -5.88 24.88
C LYS A 16 15.46 -7.42 24.86
N CYS A 17 16.61 -8.01 24.60
CA CYS A 17 16.78 -9.45 24.59
C CYS A 17 16.49 -10.05 25.99
N LYS A 18 15.79 -11.18 26.03
CA LYS A 18 15.41 -11.85 27.28
C LYS A 18 16.59 -12.48 28.06
N PHE A 19 17.74 -12.60 27.41
CA PHE A 19 18.96 -13.09 28.06
C PHE A 19 19.62 -11.98 28.86
N ASP A 20 20.28 -12.33 29.96
CA ASP A 20 21.05 -11.41 30.77
C ASP A 20 22.37 -11.06 30.05
N LEU A 21 22.37 -9.87 29.41
CA LEU A 21 23.47 -9.39 28.58
C LEU A 21 24.01 -8.07 29.10
N ASP A 22 25.30 -7.98 29.29
CA ASP A 22 26.02 -6.72 29.41
C ASP A 22 26.21 -6.11 28.01
N VAL A 23 25.63 -4.95 27.75
CA VAL A 23 25.72 -4.27 26.45
C VAL A 23 26.88 -3.27 26.50
N VAL A 24 27.93 -3.56 25.77
CA VAL A 24 29.18 -2.78 25.76
C VAL A 24 29.44 -2.22 24.37
N VAL A 25 29.81 -0.95 24.28
CA VAL A 25 30.28 -0.29 23.07
C VAL A 25 31.74 0.10 23.24
N THR A 26 32.60 -0.29 22.28
CA THR A 26 33.98 0.15 22.22
C THR A 26 34.21 1.11 21.07
N SER A 27 34.71 2.30 21.35
CA SER A 27 35.01 3.35 20.36
C SER A 27 36.13 4.25 20.87
N ASP A 28 36.87 4.84 19.94
CA ASP A 28 37.81 5.94 20.14
C ASP A 28 37.14 7.31 19.98
N ASP A 29 35.97 7.35 19.35
CA ASP A 29 35.21 8.59 19.04
C ASP A 29 34.30 8.99 20.21
N GLU A 30 34.43 10.24 20.70
CA GLU A 30 33.69 10.77 21.84
C GLU A 30 32.18 10.94 21.55
N GLU A 31 31.80 11.26 20.30
CA GLU A 31 30.40 11.41 19.92
C GLU A 31 29.69 10.04 19.95
N ILE A 32 30.33 9.02 19.38
CA ILE A 32 29.81 7.65 19.41
C ILE A 32 29.65 7.15 20.84
N LYS A 33 30.65 7.40 21.71
CA LYS A 33 30.59 7.00 23.13
C LYS A 33 29.44 7.70 23.86
N SER A 34 29.29 9.02 23.69
CA SER A 34 28.21 9.79 24.30
C SER A 34 26.81 9.31 23.84
N VAL A 35 26.66 9.03 22.55
CA VAL A 35 25.42 8.47 22.01
C VAL A 35 25.13 7.11 22.63
N ALA A 36 26.12 6.20 22.66
CA ALA A 36 25.94 4.87 23.18
C ALA A 36 25.56 4.85 24.68
N GLU A 37 26.19 5.74 25.48
CA GLU A 37 25.86 5.95 26.89
C GLU A 37 24.41 6.41 27.08
N ASN A 38 23.95 7.38 26.28
CA ASN A 38 22.57 7.87 26.31
C ASN A 38 21.54 6.77 25.99
N TYR A 39 21.91 5.77 25.19
CA TYR A 39 21.08 4.58 24.93
C TYR A 39 21.31 3.46 25.95
N GLY A 40 22.18 3.70 26.95
CA GLY A 40 22.39 2.86 28.13
C GLY A 40 23.36 1.68 27.89
N ALA A 41 24.28 1.80 26.96
CA ALA A 41 25.41 0.89 26.83
C ALA A 41 26.55 1.28 27.79
N GLU A 42 27.34 0.31 28.24
CA GLU A 42 28.61 0.58 28.90
C GLU A 42 29.68 0.92 27.88
N ILE A 43 30.61 1.80 28.24
CA ILE A 43 31.66 2.23 27.34
C ILE A 43 32.97 1.62 27.73
N VAL A 44 33.71 1.15 26.71
CA VAL A 44 35.13 0.77 26.77
C VAL A 44 35.88 1.65 25.77
N ASP A 45 36.81 2.48 26.29
CA ASP A 45 37.67 3.32 25.47
C ASP A 45 38.56 2.43 24.60
N ARG A 46 38.53 2.65 23.28
CA ARG A 46 39.37 1.93 22.34
C ARG A 46 40.72 2.64 22.21
N PRO A 47 41.83 1.96 22.47
CA PRO A 47 43.17 2.51 22.22
C PRO A 47 43.35 2.88 20.74
N MET A 48 44.10 3.96 20.48
CA MET A 48 44.35 4.45 19.11
C MET A 48 45.03 3.40 18.22
N GLU A 49 45.83 2.49 18.80
CA GLU A 49 46.46 1.37 18.10
C GLU A 49 45.42 0.37 17.54
N LEU A 50 44.23 0.32 18.13
CA LEU A 50 43.12 -0.54 17.70
C LEU A 50 42.05 0.20 16.90
N ALA A 51 42.27 1.49 16.58
CA ALA A 51 41.32 2.34 15.86
C ALA A 51 41.64 2.51 14.36
N GLY A 52 42.74 1.96 13.89
CA GLY A 52 43.19 2.09 12.49
C GLY A 52 42.36 1.27 11.51
N ASP A 53 42.18 1.77 10.29
CA ASP A 53 41.36 1.16 9.20
C ASP A 53 41.84 -0.24 8.78
N SER A 54 43.10 -0.58 9.05
CA SER A 54 43.68 -1.90 8.74
C SER A 54 43.54 -2.94 9.87
N ILE A 55 43.00 -2.51 11.02
CA ILE A 55 42.84 -3.39 12.19
C ILE A 55 41.57 -4.23 12.04
N THR A 56 41.69 -5.53 12.15
CA THR A 56 40.55 -6.44 12.14
C THR A 56 39.72 -6.31 13.43
N LEU A 57 38.49 -6.81 13.43
CA LEU A 57 37.62 -6.74 14.62
C LEU A 57 38.09 -7.62 15.78
N ASP A 58 38.89 -8.67 15.54
CA ASP A 58 39.26 -9.65 16.57
C ASP A 58 40.02 -9.04 17.75
N PRO A 59 41.13 -8.28 17.57
CA PRO A 59 41.81 -7.63 18.68
C PRO A 59 40.98 -6.56 19.37
N VAL A 60 40.09 -5.85 18.64
CA VAL A 60 39.19 -4.85 19.19
C VAL A 60 38.17 -5.47 20.15
N ILE A 61 37.57 -6.59 19.74
CA ILE A 61 36.59 -7.31 20.55
C ILE A 61 37.29 -7.96 21.77
N TYR A 62 38.45 -8.56 21.57
CA TYR A 62 39.23 -9.12 22.66
C TYR A 62 39.57 -8.06 23.73
N HIS A 63 40.04 -6.88 23.33
CA HIS A 63 40.30 -5.76 24.22
C HIS A 63 39.04 -5.35 25.01
N ALA A 64 37.91 -5.18 24.33
CA ALA A 64 36.66 -4.78 24.96
C ALA A 64 36.19 -5.81 26.01
N VAL A 65 36.31 -7.09 25.70
CA VAL A 65 35.91 -8.18 26.61
C VAL A 65 36.84 -8.22 27.84
N ILE A 66 38.16 -8.18 27.66
CA ILE A 66 39.12 -8.19 28.79
C ILE A 66 38.90 -6.98 29.69
N SER A 67 38.79 -5.79 29.12
CA SER A 67 38.55 -4.55 29.89
C SER A 67 37.25 -4.60 30.71
N THR A 68 36.21 -5.19 30.13
CA THR A 68 34.93 -5.33 30.85
C THR A 68 35.00 -6.38 31.95
N GLU A 69 35.61 -7.54 31.67
CA GLU A 69 35.83 -8.59 32.68
C GLU A 69 36.65 -8.10 33.86
N GLU A 70 37.76 -7.37 33.62
CA GLU A 70 38.58 -6.78 34.66
C GLU A 70 37.82 -5.73 35.50
N LYS A 71 37.06 -4.84 34.83
CA LYS A 71 36.25 -3.81 35.50
C LYS A 71 35.19 -4.42 36.41
N LYS A 72 34.54 -5.52 35.97
CA LYS A 72 33.43 -6.16 36.72
C LYS A 72 33.87 -7.27 37.65
N GLY A 73 35.09 -7.81 37.49
CA GLY A 73 35.60 -8.95 38.27
C GLY A 73 34.88 -10.27 37.96
N ILE A 74 34.39 -10.44 36.72
CA ILE A 74 33.63 -11.63 36.27
C ILE A 74 34.28 -12.23 35.01
N LYS A 75 33.82 -13.42 34.64
CA LYS A 75 34.10 -14.04 33.34
C LYS A 75 32.77 -14.32 32.64
N TYR A 76 32.73 -14.05 31.36
CA TYR A 76 31.54 -14.32 30.53
C TYR A 76 31.56 -15.78 30.03
N ASP A 77 30.37 -16.33 29.75
CA ASP A 77 30.25 -17.66 29.13
C ASP A 77 30.43 -17.56 27.61
N TYR A 78 29.86 -16.48 27.01
CA TYR A 78 29.96 -16.22 25.59
C TYR A 78 29.93 -14.70 25.30
N VAL A 79 30.34 -14.36 24.09
CA VAL A 79 30.38 -12.98 23.58
C VAL A 79 29.55 -12.90 22.33
N ILE A 80 28.69 -11.90 22.24
CA ILE A 80 27.92 -11.57 21.05
C ILE A 80 28.50 -10.28 20.45
N THR A 81 29.11 -10.39 19.28
CA THR A 81 29.54 -9.23 18.50
C THR A 81 28.39 -8.79 17.61
N MET A 82 27.97 -7.55 17.69
CA MET A 82 26.94 -6.97 16.83
C MET A 82 27.50 -5.77 16.09
N GLN A 83 27.16 -5.63 14.80
CA GLN A 83 27.56 -4.48 14.00
C GLN A 83 26.43 -3.46 13.88
N PRO A 84 26.72 -2.15 14.07
CA PRO A 84 25.70 -1.08 13.89
C PRO A 84 25.12 -1.03 12.48
N THR A 85 25.85 -1.50 11.47
CA THR A 85 25.45 -1.53 10.06
C THR A 85 24.29 -2.50 9.73
N SER A 86 23.87 -3.31 10.73
CA SER A 86 22.70 -4.22 10.59
C SER A 86 21.50 -3.76 11.45
N PRO A 87 20.88 -2.59 11.18
CA PRO A 87 19.83 -2.01 12.02
C PRO A 87 18.49 -2.75 11.96
N LEU A 88 18.32 -3.67 11.01
CA LEU A 88 17.08 -4.43 10.79
C LEU A 88 17.00 -5.70 11.66
N LEU A 89 18.06 -6.05 12.39
CA LEU A 89 18.08 -7.21 13.27
C LEU A 89 17.02 -7.08 14.37
N SER A 90 16.08 -8.03 14.40
CA SER A 90 15.01 -8.05 15.41
C SER A 90 15.48 -8.75 16.71
N VAL A 91 14.85 -8.36 17.82
CA VAL A 91 15.05 -9.01 19.12
C VAL A 91 14.71 -10.50 19.05
N GLU A 92 13.63 -10.86 18.36
CA GLU A 92 13.20 -12.25 18.20
C GLU A 92 14.24 -13.12 17.48
N THR A 93 14.84 -12.57 16.41
CA THR A 93 15.90 -13.25 15.64
C THR A 93 17.15 -13.44 16.50
N LEU A 94 17.57 -12.42 17.25
CA LEU A 94 18.70 -12.51 18.16
C LEU A 94 18.48 -13.57 19.25
N GLU A 95 17.32 -13.56 19.90
CA GLU A 95 16.95 -14.54 20.94
C GLU A 95 16.96 -15.97 20.42
N LYS A 96 16.38 -16.21 19.24
CA LYS A 96 16.39 -17.53 18.60
C LYS A 96 17.80 -17.98 18.21
N ALA A 97 18.65 -17.05 17.79
CA ALA A 97 20.04 -17.36 17.47
C ALA A 97 20.84 -17.74 18.71
N VAL A 98 20.64 -17.05 19.85
CA VAL A 98 21.24 -17.42 21.14
C VAL A 98 20.75 -18.79 21.61
N GLU A 99 19.45 -19.07 21.50
CA GLU A 99 18.90 -20.39 21.82
C GLU A 99 19.50 -21.49 20.93
N TYR A 100 19.65 -21.21 19.62
CA TYR A 100 20.29 -22.14 18.67
C TYR A 100 21.72 -22.41 19.03
N PHE A 101 22.49 -21.37 19.39
CA PHE A 101 23.87 -21.49 19.86
C PHE A 101 23.98 -22.39 21.11
N ILE A 102 23.17 -22.14 22.13
CA ILE A 102 23.20 -22.90 23.40
C ILE A 102 22.80 -24.37 23.16
N LYS A 103 21.70 -24.63 22.45
CA LYS A 103 21.19 -25.98 22.19
C LYS A 103 22.10 -26.79 21.29
N GLY A 104 22.75 -26.16 20.31
CA GLY A 104 23.60 -26.85 19.32
C GLY A 104 25.01 -27.19 19.79
N SER A 105 25.41 -26.75 20.99
CA SER A 105 26.76 -26.92 21.53
C SER A 105 27.87 -26.51 20.53
N PHE A 106 27.62 -25.40 19.82
CA PHE A 106 28.57 -24.80 18.90
C PHE A 106 29.63 -24.01 19.66
N ASP A 107 30.79 -23.81 19.05
CA ASP A 107 31.81 -22.89 19.58
C ASP A 107 31.54 -21.48 19.08
N THR A 108 31.07 -21.37 17.83
CA THR A 108 30.70 -20.11 17.21
C THR A 108 29.43 -20.27 16.35
N VAL A 109 28.52 -19.31 16.40
CA VAL A 109 27.37 -19.16 15.48
C VAL A 109 27.44 -17.79 14.84
N ILE A 110 27.35 -17.76 13.50
CA ILE A 110 27.44 -16.57 12.69
C ILE A 110 26.06 -16.31 12.08
N SER A 111 25.63 -15.05 11.99
CA SER A 111 24.43 -14.66 11.26
C SER A 111 24.64 -14.83 9.75
N GLY A 112 23.70 -15.44 9.06
CA GLY A 112 23.79 -15.63 7.63
C GLY A 112 22.44 -15.70 6.94
N VAL A 113 22.45 -15.58 5.63
CA VAL A 113 21.27 -15.68 4.76
C VAL A 113 21.52 -16.66 3.64
N ASN A 114 20.47 -17.38 3.23
CA ASN A 114 20.56 -18.25 2.06
C ASN A 114 20.33 -17.43 0.78
N ASP A 115 21.41 -17.09 0.08
CA ASP A 115 21.38 -16.32 -1.17
C ASP A 115 22.08 -17.08 -2.31
N PRO A 116 21.48 -18.16 -2.84
CA PRO A 116 22.04 -18.91 -3.94
C PRO A 116 22.01 -18.10 -5.24
N ARG A 117 23.18 -17.86 -5.81
CA ARG A 117 23.36 -17.15 -7.09
C ARG A 117 24.31 -17.88 -8.00
N LEU A 118 24.08 -17.78 -9.32
CA LEU A 118 25.07 -18.20 -10.30
C LEU A 118 26.23 -17.23 -10.27
N SER A 119 27.40 -17.69 -9.83
CA SER A 119 28.62 -16.88 -9.72
C SER A 119 29.71 -17.37 -10.65
N TRP A 120 30.67 -16.50 -10.93
CA TRP A 120 31.80 -16.74 -11.81
C TRP A 120 33.07 -16.24 -11.15
N HIS A 121 34.21 -16.87 -11.44
CA HIS A 121 35.51 -16.34 -11.08
C HIS A 121 36.35 -16.11 -12.34
N ILE A 122 37.41 -15.32 -12.19
CA ILE A 122 38.32 -14.97 -13.29
C ILE A 122 39.57 -15.85 -13.19
N GLU A 123 39.85 -16.57 -14.29
CA GLU A 123 41.12 -17.30 -14.46
C GLU A 123 41.85 -16.70 -15.66
N GLY A 124 42.90 -15.91 -15.40
CA GLY A 124 43.56 -15.13 -16.45
C GLY A 124 42.63 -14.11 -17.08
N ASP A 125 42.37 -14.24 -18.39
CA ASP A 125 41.48 -13.34 -19.16
C ASP A 125 40.08 -13.92 -19.39
N ILE A 126 39.75 -15.07 -18.79
CA ILE A 126 38.46 -15.74 -19.00
C ILE A 126 37.65 -15.84 -17.71
N CYS A 127 36.30 -15.84 -17.87
CA CYS A 127 35.38 -16.08 -16.78
C CYS A 127 34.96 -17.55 -16.73
N VAL A 128 35.14 -18.19 -15.58
CA VAL A 128 34.79 -19.59 -15.33
C VAL A 128 33.63 -19.67 -14.34
N PRO A 129 32.57 -20.47 -14.64
CA PRO A 129 31.43 -20.58 -13.74
C PRO A 129 31.79 -21.39 -12.48
N ASN A 130 31.28 -20.93 -11.31
CA ASN A 130 31.37 -21.66 -10.05
C ASN A 130 30.31 -22.78 -9.91
N TYR A 131 29.55 -23.04 -10.96
CA TYR A 131 28.47 -24.03 -10.98
C TYR A 131 28.68 -25.05 -12.11
N LYS A 132 28.19 -26.27 -11.88
CA LYS A 132 28.27 -27.34 -12.89
C LYS A 132 27.13 -27.34 -13.87
N GLU A 133 25.95 -26.95 -13.43
CA GLU A 133 24.71 -26.94 -14.21
C GLU A 133 23.90 -25.67 -13.93
N ARG A 134 23.30 -25.11 -14.95
CA ARG A 134 22.41 -23.94 -14.86
C ARG A 134 21.01 -24.39 -14.50
N VAL A 135 20.59 -24.09 -13.27
CA VAL A 135 19.24 -24.39 -12.77
C VAL A 135 18.55 -23.11 -12.29
N ASN A 136 17.23 -23.13 -12.24
CA ASN A 136 16.46 -22.01 -11.69
C ASN A 136 16.75 -21.86 -10.18
N ARG A 137 16.65 -20.62 -9.65
CA ARG A 137 16.99 -20.25 -8.28
C ARG A 137 16.40 -21.21 -7.23
N GLN A 138 15.13 -21.61 -7.40
CA GLN A 138 14.42 -22.52 -6.49
C GLN A 138 15.02 -23.95 -6.40
N TYR A 139 15.84 -24.36 -7.38
CA TYR A 139 16.49 -25.69 -7.42
C TYR A 139 17.99 -25.62 -7.11
N MET A 140 18.51 -24.40 -6.83
CA MET A 140 19.92 -24.25 -6.45
C MET A 140 20.18 -24.84 -5.07
N LYS A 141 21.38 -25.34 -4.85
CA LYS A 141 21.83 -25.75 -3.53
C LYS A 141 21.88 -24.53 -2.61
N LYS A 142 21.65 -24.80 -1.31
CA LYS A 142 21.78 -23.79 -0.25
C LYS A 142 23.20 -23.19 -0.28
N ASP A 143 23.26 -21.87 -0.34
CA ASP A 143 24.52 -21.09 -0.31
C ASP A 143 24.36 -20.01 0.76
N LEU A 144 25.04 -20.20 1.89
CA LEU A 144 24.93 -19.35 3.06
C LEU A 144 26.01 -18.27 3.03
N LYS A 145 25.57 -17.01 3.05
CA LYS A 145 26.44 -15.84 3.12
C LYS A 145 26.32 -15.19 4.49
N GLU A 146 27.43 -14.75 5.05
CA GLU A 146 27.46 -13.97 6.29
C GLU A 146 26.80 -12.61 6.06
N THR A 147 26.08 -12.10 7.09
CA THR A 147 25.35 -10.83 7.04
C THR A 147 25.96 -9.75 7.93
N GLY A 148 26.97 -10.06 8.73
CA GLY A 148 27.57 -9.12 9.67
C GLY A 148 26.71 -8.79 10.90
N ALA A 149 25.42 -9.17 10.93
CA ALA A 149 24.49 -8.74 11.98
C ALA A 149 24.96 -9.16 13.39
N PHE A 150 25.41 -10.42 13.53
CA PHE A 150 26.00 -10.89 14.79
C PHE A 150 26.94 -12.09 14.60
N VAL A 151 27.87 -12.23 15.55
CA VAL A 151 28.67 -13.44 15.78
C VAL A 151 28.57 -13.78 17.28
N ILE A 152 28.11 -14.98 17.62
CA ILE A 152 28.00 -15.50 18.99
C ILE A 152 29.12 -16.53 19.20
N THR A 153 30.02 -16.29 20.14
CA THR A 153 31.17 -17.17 20.35
C THR A 153 31.35 -17.46 21.84
N LYS A 154 31.69 -18.70 22.19
CA LYS A 154 32.12 -19.02 23.57
C LYS A 154 33.31 -18.18 23.95
N ARG A 155 33.32 -17.68 25.18
CA ARG A 155 34.37 -16.79 25.67
C ARG A 155 35.79 -17.34 25.51
N GLU A 156 36.00 -18.65 25.68
CA GLU A 156 37.30 -19.32 25.55
C GLU A 156 37.94 -19.22 24.16
N PHE A 157 37.13 -18.97 23.11
CA PHE A 157 37.60 -18.81 21.73
C PHE A 157 37.76 -17.34 21.31
N VAL A 158 37.42 -16.37 22.17
CA VAL A 158 37.67 -14.95 21.91
C VAL A 158 39.09 -14.62 22.33
N ARG A 159 39.96 -14.46 21.35
CA ARG A 159 41.40 -14.18 21.47
C ARG A 159 41.76 -12.97 20.61
N GLU A 160 42.96 -12.46 20.78
CA GLU A 160 43.49 -11.31 20.04
C GLU A 160 43.56 -11.58 18.52
N ASP A 161 43.83 -12.81 18.12
CA ASP A 161 44.04 -13.25 16.74
C ASP A 161 42.78 -13.85 16.08
N SER A 162 41.77 -14.18 16.86
CA SER A 162 40.54 -14.83 16.35
C SER A 162 39.41 -14.82 17.37
N ARG A 163 38.18 -14.73 16.88
CA ARG A 163 36.96 -14.97 17.65
C ARG A 163 36.17 -16.19 17.19
N PHE A 164 36.83 -17.11 16.48
CA PHE A 164 36.18 -18.31 15.95
C PHE A 164 36.70 -19.56 16.65
N GLY A 165 35.78 -20.44 17.04
CA GLY A 165 36.08 -21.76 17.54
C GLY A 165 36.18 -22.78 16.41
N LYS A 166 36.23 -24.07 16.78
CA LYS A 166 36.40 -25.17 15.81
C LYS A 166 35.05 -25.63 15.22
N LYS A 167 34.00 -25.63 16.05
CA LYS A 167 32.65 -26.05 15.66
C LYS A 167 31.78 -24.82 15.35
N ILE A 168 31.80 -24.42 14.08
CA ILE A 168 31.09 -23.23 13.59
C ILE A 168 29.79 -23.66 12.95
N SER A 169 28.72 -22.85 13.17
CA SER A 169 27.46 -22.97 12.46
C SER A 169 26.98 -21.60 12.01
N ILE A 170 26.12 -21.57 10.99
CA ILE A 170 25.43 -20.35 10.53
C ILE A 170 23.98 -20.43 10.97
N TYR A 171 23.49 -19.37 11.64
CA TYR A 171 22.10 -19.16 11.91
C TYR A 171 21.47 -18.42 10.72
N GLU A 172 20.58 -19.12 10.00
CA GLU A 172 19.88 -18.52 8.87
C GLU A 172 18.78 -17.58 9.36
N MET A 173 19.03 -16.29 9.19
CA MET A 173 18.09 -15.24 9.58
C MET A 173 17.11 -14.89 8.46
N PRO A 174 15.97 -14.25 8.76
CA PRO A 174 15.03 -13.77 7.75
C PRO A 174 15.70 -12.81 6.76
N GLU A 175 15.46 -12.99 5.45
CA GLU A 175 16.09 -12.19 4.38
C GLU A 175 15.87 -10.67 4.58
N LYS A 176 14.70 -10.27 5.09
CA LYS A 176 14.37 -8.87 5.39
C LYS A 176 15.21 -8.23 6.50
N GLU A 177 15.83 -9.04 7.36
CA GLU A 177 16.68 -8.60 8.48
C GLU A 177 18.17 -8.69 8.17
N ALA A 178 18.53 -9.26 7.01
CA ALA A 178 19.89 -9.58 6.61
C ALA A 178 20.65 -8.42 5.94
N GLY A 179 20.04 -7.22 5.87
CA GLY A 179 20.67 -6.06 5.25
C GLY A 179 21.82 -5.52 6.07
N ASP A 180 23.00 -5.39 5.43
CA ASP A 180 24.17 -4.69 5.95
C ASP A 180 24.36 -3.38 5.17
N ILE A 181 24.70 -2.28 5.84
CA ILE A 181 24.79 -0.95 5.25
C ILE A 181 26.24 -0.65 4.86
N ASP A 182 26.56 -0.91 3.60
CA ASP A 182 27.85 -0.59 3.00
C ASP A 182 27.75 0.59 2.01
N THR A 183 26.57 0.82 1.45
CA THR A 183 26.32 1.81 0.40
C THR A 183 25.14 2.74 0.73
N PRO A 184 25.04 3.92 0.09
CA PRO A 184 23.84 4.77 0.20
C PRO A 184 22.55 4.06 -0.20
N GLN A 185 22.62 3.06 -1.10
CA GLN A 185 21.46 2.27 -1.50
C GLN A 185 20.99 1.35 -0.36
N ASP A 186 21.94 0.71 0.37
CA ASP A 186 21.60 -0.11 1.54
C ASP A 186 20.96 0.73 2.64
N TRP A 187 21.49 1.96 2.85
CA TRP A 187 20.89 2.92 3.77
C TRP A 187 19.44 3.21 3.42
N TRP A 188 19.14 3.51 2.14
CA TRP A 188 17.78 3.78 1.69
C TRP A 188 16.84 2.57 1.88
N ILE A 189 17.31 1.36 1.58
CA ILE A 189 16.55 0.13 1.79
C ILE A 189 16.25 -0.06 3.28
N ALA A 190 17.25 0.04 4.14
CA ALA A 190 17.09 -0.12 5.58
C ALA A 190 16.16 0.95 6.17
N GLU A 191 16.26 2.20 5.75
CA GLU A 191 15.38 3.28 6.20
C GLU A 191 13.92 3.05 5.77
N THR A 192 13.71 2.54 4.55
CA THR A 192 12.38 2.17 4.06
C THR A 192 11.78 1.06 4.91
N GLU A 193 12.53 0.01 5.22
CA GLU A 193 12.06 -1.10 6.05
C GLU A 193 11.76 -0.66 7.50
N LEU A 194 12.58 0.24 8.09
CA LEU A 194 12.35 0.78 9.45
C LEU A 194 11.12 1.70 9.54
N ASN A 195 10.77 2.37 8.44
CA ASN A 195 9.59 3.24 8.36
C ASN A 195 8.32 2.50 7.89
N LYS A 196 8.43 1.21 7.64
CA LYS A 196 7.32 0.39 7.15
C LYS A 196 6.16 0.37 8.13
N LYS A 197 4.96 0.62 7.62
CA LYS A 197 3.72 0.59 8.39
C LYS A 197 2.92 -0.68 8.12
N ASN A 198 2.25 -1.18 9.13
CA ASN A 198 1.27 -2.24 9.01
C ASN A 198 -0.11 -1.61 8.87
N ILE A 199 -0.72 -1.74 7.69
CA ILE A 199 -1.97 -1.09 7.34
C ILE A 199 -3.05 -2.14 7.11
N LEU A 200 -4.14 -2.06 7.87
CA LEU A 200 -5.35 -2.82 7.63
C LEU A 200 -6.33 -1.97 6.82
N ILE A 201 -6.81 -2.49 5.69
CA ILE A 201 -7.83 -1.84 4.87
C ILE A 201 -9.13 -2.63 5.05
N ARG A 202 -10.07 -2.09 5.83
CA ARG A 202 -11.41 -2.61 6.05
C ARG A 202 -12.35 -2.10 4.95
N LEU A 203 -12.87 -3.00 4.13
CA LEU A 203 -13.75 -2.66 3.01
C LEU A 203 -14.75 -3.79 2.72
N ASP A 204 -15.80 -3.47 1.96
CA ASP A 204 -16.79 -4.42 1.51
C ASP A 204 -17.15 -4.21 0.02
N GLY A 205 -17.61 -5.27 -0.66
CA GLY A 205 -18.03 -5.24 -2.06
C GLY A 205 -19.08 -6.32 -2.34
N TYR A 206 -20.35 -5.92 -2.36
CA TYR A 206 -21.51 -6.79 -2.70
C TYR A 206 -22.52 -5.98 -3.53
N SER A 207 -23.53 -6.64 -4.10
CA SER A 207 -24.45 -6.06 -5.08
C SER A 207 -25.08 -4.73 -4.67
N LYS A 208 -25.43 -4.53 -3.39
CA LYS A 208 -26.09 -3.30 -2.91
C LYS A 208 -25.18 -2.09 -2.81
N ILE A 209 -23.90 -2.28 -2.42
CA ILE A 209 -22.94 -1.16 -2.25
C ILE A 209 -22.00 -1.00 -3.45
N GLY A 210 -22.02 -1.95 -4.38
CA GLY A 210 -21.16 -1.94 -5.55
C GLY A 210 -19.71 -2.31 -5.25
N MET A 211 -18.85 -2.17 -6.27
CA MET A 211 -17.44 -2.56 -6.23
C MET A 211 -16.47 -1.39 -6.03
N GLY A 212 -16.98 -0.17 -5.89
CA GLY A 212 -16.16 1.05 -5.77
C GLY A 212 -15.16 1.03 -4.63
N HIS A 213 -15.57 0.50 -3.46
CA HIS A 213 -14.72 0.36 -2.28
C HIS A 213 -13.57 -0.63 -2.53
N ILE A 214 -13.84 -1.75 -3.21
CA ILE A 214 -12.82 -2.75 -3.57
C ILE A 214 -11.78 -2.17 -4.51
N TYR A 215 -12.20 -1.50 -5.59
CA TYR A 215 -11.26 -0.87 -6.54
C TYR A 215 -10.43 0.23 -5.89
N ARG A 216 -11.02 1.05 -5.01
CA ARG A 216 -10.28 2.06 -4.24
C ARG A 216 -9.26 1.43 -3.30
N GLY A 217 -9.65 0.39 -2.56
CA GLY A 217 -8.73 -0.34 -1.68
C GLY A 217 -7.56 -0.95 -2.43
N LEU A 218 -7.79 -1.57 -3.59
CA LEU A 218 -6.73 -2.13 -4.42
C LEU A 218 -5.78 -1.05 -4.95
N GLN A 219 -6.32 0.10 -5.35
CA GLN A 219 -5.53 1.24 -5.79
C GLN A 219 -4.69 1.83 -4.65
N LEU A 220 -5.25 1.93 -3.44
CA LEU A 220 -4.48 2.30 -2.25
C LEU A 220 -3.34 1.30 -2.01
N ALA A 221 -3.63 0.01 -2.03
CA ALA A 221 -2.63 -1.03 -1.80
C ALA A 221 -1.47 -0.97 -2.80
N SER A 222 -1.75 -0.76 -4.10
CA SER A 222 -0.72 -0.64 -5.14
C SER A 222 0.19 0.58 -4.94
N GLY A 223 -0.32 1.65 -4.36
CA GLY A 223 0.44 2.86 -4.11
C GLY A 223 1.16 2.90 -2.76
N PHE A 224 0.95 1.89 -1.90
CA PHE A 224 1.62 1.72 -0.62
C PHE A 224 2.60 0.52 -0.63
N ILE A 225 3.29 0.31 -1.75
CA ILE A 225 4.17 -0.84 -1.97
C ILE A 225 5.29 -0.98 -0.91
N GLU A 226 5.70 0.13 -0.31
CA GLU A 226 6.69 0.18 0.77
C GLU A 226 6.14 -0.23 2.15
N HIS A 227 4.83 -0.49 2.29
CA HIS A 227 4.15 -0.83 3.53
C HIS A 227 3.55 -2.23 3.50
N ASN A 228 3.22 -2.78 4.66
CA ASN A 228 2.53 -4.06 4.76
C ASN A 228 1.02 -3.83 4.71
N ILE A 229 0.38 -4.27 3.64
CA ILE A 229 -1.06 -4.12 3.45
C ILE A 229 -1.77 -5.46 3.68
N ARG A 230 -2.89 -5.43 4.39
CA ARG A 230 -3.82 -6.54 4.52
C ARG A 230 -5.26 -6.05 4.40
N PHE A 231 -6.03 -6.71 3.57
CA PHE A 231 -7.46 -6.44 3.46
C PHE A 231 -8.25 -7.17 4.54
N ILE A 232 -9.23 -6.46 5.10
CA ILE A 232 -10.21 -7.00 6.02
C ILE A 232 -11.58 -6.86 5.37
N ILE A 233 -12.22 -7.98 5.09
CA ILE A 233 -13.45 -8.03 4.30
C ILE A 233 -14.51 -8.87 4.98
N SER A 234 -15.76 -8.42 4.96
CA SER A 234 -16.88 -9.17 5.52
C SER A 234 -17.22 -10.39 4.63
N GLU A 235 -17.65 -11.48 5.24
CA GLU A 235 -18.14 -12.68 4.53
C GLU A 235 -19.29 -12.41 3.56
N LYS A 236 -20.02 -11.29 3.73
CA LYS A 236 -21.12 -10.85 2.85
C LYS A 236 -20.64 -10.32 1.50
N SER A 237 -19.34 -10.07 1.38
CA SER A 237 -18.71 -9.44 0.21
C SER A 237 -18.21 -10.47 -0.80
N ASP A 238 -19.08 -11.34 -1.28
CA ASP A 238 -18.77 -12.44 -2.20
C ASP A 238 -17.98 -12.01 -3.43
N ILE A 239 -18.50 -11.03 -4.18
CA ILE A 239 -17.84 -10.47 -5.38
C ILE A 239 -16.51 -9.79 -5.00
N GLY A 240 -16.48 -9.06 -3.88
CA GLY A 240 -15.29 -8.39 -3.37
C GLY A 240 -14.17 -9.34 -2.98
N ILE A 241 -14.51 -10.47 -2.33
CA ILE A 241 -13.56 -11.51 -1.93
C ILE A 241 -12.86 -12.10 -3.17
N GLU A 242 -13.63 -12.45 -4.21
CA GLU A 242 -13.05 -12.98 -5.45
C GLU A 242 -12.08 -11.99 -6.08
N LYS A 243 -12.44 -10.71 -6.14
CA LYS A 243 -11.58 -9.68 -6.72
C LYS A 243 -10.28 -9.47 -5.94
N ILE A 244 -10.33 -9.52 -4.60
CA ILE A 244 -9.14 -9.43 -3.76
C ILE A 244 -8.25 -10.68 -3.92
N LYS A 245 -8.82 -11.87 -4.02
CA LYS A 245 -8.06 -13.09 -4.33
C LYS A 245 -7.26 -12.99 -5.62
N GLU A 246 -7.85 -12.46 -6.69
CA GLU A 246 -7.17 -12.23 -7.97
C GLU A 246 -5.98 -11.26 -7.86
N SER A 247 -6.00 -10.35 -6.89
CA SER A 247 -4.95 -9.34 -6.72
C SER A 247 -3.73 -9.84 -5.93
N HIS A 248 -3.80 -11.06 -5.37
CA HIS A 248 -2.75 -11.69 -4.55
C HIS A 248 -2.34 -10.93 -3.28
N TYR A 249 -3.08 -9.91 -2.85
CA TYR A 249 -2.85 -9.27 -1.56
C TYR A 249 -3.31 -10.16 -0.40
N PRO A 250 -2.63 -10.11 0.76
CA PRO A 250 -3.10 -10.77 1.97
C PRO A 250 -4.46 -10.22 2.40
N TYR A 251 -5.37 -11.11 2.75
CA TYR A 251 -6.69 -10.72 3.26
C TYR A 251 -7.14 -11.61 4.43
N THR A 252 -8.13 -11.12 5.17
CA THR A 252 -8.81 -11.87 6.24
C THR A 252 -10.30 -11.61 6.14
N ILE A 253 -11.10 -12.68 6.16
CA ILE A 253 -12.56 -12.59 6.20
C ILE A 253 -12.98 -12.47 7.65
N ILE A 254 -13.90 -11.54 7.93
CA ILE A 254 -14.48 -11.31 9.27
C ILE A 254 -15.99 -11.54 9.25
N HIS A 255 -16.53 -11.97 10.39
CA HIS A 255 -17.98 -12.16 10.58
C HIS A 255 -18.66 -10.88 11.09
N ASN A 256 -17.95 -10.12 11.90
CA ASN A 256 -18.41 -8.83 12.43
C ASN A 256 -17.24 -7.84 12.55
N ASN A 257 -17.55 -6.57 12.79
CA ASN A 257 -16.51 -5.54 12.86
C ASN A 257 -15.62 -5.69 14.11
N ASP A 258 -16.06 -6.34 15.18
CA ASP A 258 -15.26 -6.52 16.39
C ASP A 258 -14.09 -7.50 16.19
N ASP A 259 -14.15 -8.38 15.19
CA ASP A 259 -13.06 -9.30 14.84
C ASP A 259 -11.77 -8.54 14.45
N ILE A 260 -11.88 -7.28 14.04
CA ILE A 260 -10.73 -6.45 13.65
C ILE A 260 -9.78 -6.19 14.83
N PHE A 261 -10.26 -6.17 16.08
CA PHE A 261 -9.45 -5.84 17.24
C PHE A 261 -8.38 -6.91 17.53
N GLU A 262 -8.71 -8.18 17.32
CA GLU A 262 -7.73 -9.27 17.40
C GLU A 262 -6.69 -9.17 16.29
N LEU A 263 -7.12 -8.77 15.08
CA LEU A 263 -6.22 -8.61 13.92
C LEU A 263 -5.27 -7.43 14.10
N ILE A 264 -5.72 -6.32 14.69
CA ILE A 264 -4.89 -5.17 15.03
C ILE A 264 -3.72 -5.61 15.91
N LYS A 265 -4.01 -6.36 16.97
CA LYS A 265 -2.99 -6.88 17.89
C LYS A 265 -2.09 -7.93 17.20
N ARG A 266 -2.69 -8.84 16.43
CA ARG A 266 -1.96 -9.93 15.76
C ARG A 266 -0.97 -9.44 14.72
N TYR A 267 -1.30 -8.35 14.00
CA TYR A 267 -0.48 -7.81 12.92
C TYR A 267 0.28 -6.54 13.31
N ASP A 268 0.32 -6.19 14.58
CA ASP A 268 0.99 -4.98 15.10
C ASP A 268 0.65 -3.75 14.24
N THR A 269 -0.64 -3.48 14.13
CA THR A 269 -1.21 -2.53 13.15
C THR A 269 -0.94 -1.09 13.54
N ASP A 270 -0.42 -0.29 12.62
CA ASP A 270 -0.22 1.16 12.78
C ASP A 270 -1.46 1.96 12.33
N ILE A 271 -2.07 1.55 11.21
CA ILE A 271 -3.13 2.30 10.55
C ILE A 271 -4.29 1.39 10.19
N VAL A 272 -5.50 1.82 10.48
CA VAL A 272 -6.74 1.22 10.00
C VAL A 272 -7.42 2.18 9.04
N ILE A 273 -7.63 1.74 7.80
CA ILE A 273 -8.39 2.46 6.79
C ILE A 273 -9.76 1.81 6.69
N ASN A 274 -10.83 2.57 6.98
CA ASN A 274 -12.21 2.11 6.83
C ASN A 274 -12.80 2.66 5.52
N ASP A 275 -13.29 1.76 4.69
CA ASP A 275 -14.01 2.06 3.46
C ASP A 275 -15.30 1.21 3.40
N ILE A 276 -16.18 1.44 4.37
CA ILE A 276 -17.40 0.65 4.65
C ILE A 276 -18.67 1.50 4.77
N LEU A 277 -18.68 2.69 4.18
CA LEU A 277 -19.73 3.70 4.35
C LEU A 277 -19.71 4.31 5.76
N ASN A 278 -20.89 4.65 6.29
CA ASN A 278 -21.02 5.35 7.57
C ASN A 278 -20.64 4.46 8.74
N THR A 279 -19.74 4.95 9.59
CA THR A 279 -19.33 4.30 10.83
C THR A 279 -20.10 4.85 12.01
N ASP A 280 -20.25 4.03 13.06
CA ASP A 280 -20.79 4.45 14.33
C ASP A 280 -19.69 4.88 15.32
N GLU A 281 -20.11 5.60 16.37
CA GLU A 281 -19.21 6.16 17.37
C GLU A 281 -18.54 5.07 18.21
N GLU A 282 -19.24 3.99 18.52
CA GLU A 282 -18.74 2.91 19.34
C GLU A 282 -17.56 2.19 18.66
N TYR A 283 -17.71 1.85 17.37
CA TYR A 283 -16.69 1.19 16.58
C TYR A 283 -15.41 2.03 16.50
N ILE A 284 -15.53 3.31 16.11
CA ILE A 284 -14.36 4.18 15.98
C ILE A 284 -13.71 4.47 17.34
N SER A 285 -14.50 4.66 18.40
CA SER A 285 -13.98 4.83 19.76
C SER A 285 -13.17 3.62 20.22
N LYS A 286 -13.64 2.40 19.95
CA LYS A 286 -12.89 1.16 20.22
C LYS A 286 -11.58 1.11 19.44
N LEU A 287 -11.58 1.44 18.13
CA LEU A 287 -10.36 1.51 17.31
C LEU A 287 -9.35 2.50 17.90
N LYS A 288 -9.79 3.70 18.27
CA LYS A 288 -8.91 4.72 18.88
C LYS A 288 -8.26 4.26 20.19
N LYS A 289 -8.94 3.45 20.98
CA LYS A 289 -8.39 2.89 22.24
C LYS A 289 -7.24 1.90 21.99
N THR A 290 -7.12 1.31 20.80
CA THR A 290 -5.98 0.45 20.46
C THR A 290 -4.70 1.22 20.13
N GLY A 291 -4.79 2.55 19.94
CA GLY A 291 -3.66 3.40 19.58
C GLY A 291 -3.40 3.51 18.07
N VAL A 292 -4.15 2.80 17.22
CA VAL A 292 -4.01 2.89 15.77
C VAL A 292 -4.48 4.24 15.22
N ARG A 293 -3.88 4.67 14.13
CA ARG A 293 -4.40 5.78 13.32
C ARG A 293 -5.61 5.30 12.52
N VAL A 294 -6.71 6.04 12.57
CA VAL A 294 -7.96 5.71 11.91
C VAL A 294 -8.25 6.69 10.77
N VAL A 295 -8.36 6.18 9.55
CA VAL A 295 -8.69 6.96 8.35
C VAL A 295 -9.95 6.40 7.71
N ASN A 296 -10.98 7.23 7.53
CA ASN A 296 -12.25 6.82 6.96
C ASN A 296 -12.43 7.42 5.56
N PHE A 297 -12.98 6.61 4.64
CA PHE A 297 -13.37 7.05 3.30
C PHE A 297 -14.89 7.08 3.16
N GLU A 298 -15.39 8.16 2.51
CA GLU A 298 -16.81 8.34 2.17
C GLU A 298 -17.73 8.16 3.41
N ASP A 299 -17.26 8.57 4.58
CA ASP A 299 -17.94 8.38 5.85
C ASP A 299 -18.63 9.68 6.31
N GLU A 300 -19.95 9.68 6.30
CA GLU A 300 -20.82 10.75 6.83
C GLU A 300 -21.50 10.32 8.15
N GLY A 301 -21.09 9.20 8.74
CA GLY A 301 -21.60 8.68 10.01
C GLY A 301 -21.07 9.45 11.23
N ILE A 302 -21.68 9.22 12.38
CA ILE A 302 -21.31 9.89 13.65
C ILE A 302 -19.88 9.48 14.07
N GLY A 303 -19.47 8.24 13.79
CA GLY A 303 -18.13 7.74 14.08
C GLY A 303 -17.01 8.51 13.39
N SER A 304 -17.30 9.10 12.21
CA SER A 304 -16.34 9.90 11.47
C SER A 304 -15.77 11.09 12.26
N ASN A 305 -16.49 11.59 13.28
CA ASN A 305 -16.02 12.69 14.14
C ASN A 305 -14.81 12.29 15.02
N LEU A 306 -14.63 11.00 15.28
CA LEU A 306 -13.54 10.47 16.11
C LEU A 306 -12.34 9.99 15.29
N ALA A 307 -12.47 9.85 13.99
CA ALA A 307 -11.38 9.45 13.09
C ALA A 307 -10.25 10.49 13.06
N ASP A 308 -9.03 10.06 12.74
CA ASP A 308 -7.88 10.95 12.57
C ASP A 308 -7.91 11.70 11.24
N ALA A 309 -8.52 11.08 10.21
CA ALA A 309 -8.79 11.71 8.95
C ALA A 309 -10.06 11.12 8.31
N VAL A 310 -10.83 11.96 7.61
CA VAL A 310 -11.99 11.56 6.81
C VAL A 310 -11.83 12.12 5.41
N ILE A 311 -11.86 11.26 4.40
CA ILE A 311 -11.62 11.60 3.00
C ILE A 311 -12.88 11.33 2.19
N ASN A 312 -13.54 12.40 1.77
CA ASN A 312 -14.84 12.37 1.10
C ASN A 312 -14.76 13.06 -0.27
N ALA A 313 -14.18 12.40 -1.25
CA ALA A 313 -13.87 12.95 -2.57
C ALA A 313 -15.11 13.33 -3.42
N LEU A 314 -16.28 12.73 -3.15
CA LEU A 314 -17.51 12.94 -3.89
C LEU A 314 -18.34 14.13 -3.38
N TYR A 315 -17.98 14.69 -2.22
CA TYR A 315 -18.67 15.78 -1.56
C TYR A 315 -17.85 17.06 -1.67
N GLU A 316 -18.43 18.14 -2.15
CA GLU A 316 -17.78 19.46 -2.28
C GLU A 316 -18.21 20.38 -1.13
N LYS A 317 -17.87 20.01 0.10
CA LYS A 317 -18.19 20.80 1.30
C LYS A 317 -16.97 21.60 1.77
N GLU A 318 -17.19 22.85 2.17
CA GLU A 318 -16.19 23.57 2.95
C GLU A 318 -16.18 23.01 4.38
N SER A 319 -15.00 22.67 4.88
CA SER A 319 -14.83 22.21 6.24
C SER A 319 -13.78 23.03 6.97
N PHE A 320 -14.14 23.52 8.15
CA PHE A 320 -13.20 24.15 9.09
C PHE A 320 -12.46 23.10 9.95
N ASP A 321 -12.88 21.84 9.91
CA ASP A 321 -12.23 20.74 10.58
C ASP A 321 -11.04 20.25 9.74
N LYS A 322 -9.82 20.44 10.27
CA LYS A 322 -8.56 20.05 9.63
C LYS A 322 -8.42 18.53 9.40
N LYS A 323 -9.31 17.72 9.93
CA LYS A 323 -9.32 16.26 9.75
C LYS A 323 -10.23 15.80 8.61
N ARG A 324 -11.00 16.71 8.01
CA ARG A 324 -11.97 16.40 6.95
C ARG A 324 -11.53 16.96 5.62
N TYR A 325 -11.35 16.08 4.65
CA TYR A 325 -10.84 16.35 3.32
C TYR A 325 -11.96 16.09 2.31
N TYR A 326 -12.60 17.15 1.84
CA TYR A 326 -13.69 17.12 0.89
C TYR A 326 -13.22 17.54 -0.49
N GLY A 327 -13.87 17.01 -1.54
CA GLY A 327 -13.72 17.45 -2.92
C GLY A 327 -12.85 16.54 -3.79
N SER A 328 -12.97 16.79 -5.08
CA SER A 328 -12.35 16.00 -6.15
C SER A 328 -10.82 15.94 -6.09
N ASP A 329 -10.18 16.89 -5.43
CA ASP A 329 -8.73 16.91 -5.20
C ASP A 329 -8.20 15.67 -4.46
N TYR A 330 -9.06 14.98 -3.71
CA TYR A 330 -8.76 13.76 -2.96
C TYR A 330 -9.28 12.49 -3.62
N TYR A 331 -9.71 12.60 -4.88
CA TYR A 331 -10.16 11.43 -5.63
C TYR A 331 -8.98 10.55 -6.05
N LEU A 332 -9.16 9.24 -5.91
CA LEU A 332 -8.19 8.25 -6.37
C LEU A 332 -8.58 7.81 -7.78
N ILE A 333 -7.95 8.41 -8.78
CA ILE A 333 -8.16 8.03 -10.18
C ILE A 333 -7.34 6.78 -10.51
N ARG A 334 -7.92 5.82 -11.23
CA ARG A 334 -7.21 4.59 -11.66
C ARG A 334 -6.11 4.92 -12.66
N ASP A 335 -4.99 4.19 -12.59
CA ASP A 335 -3.79 4.42 -13.41
C ASP A 335 -4.09 4.43 -14.91
N GLU A 336 -5.05 3.61 -15.36
CA GLU A 336 -5.45 3.56 -16.78
C GLU A 336 -5.94 4.91 -17.33
N PHE A 337 -6.49 5.78 -16.48
CA PHE A 337 -6.89 7.14 -16.86
C PHE A 337 -5.72 8.10 -16.83
N ALA A 338 -4.76 7.92 -15.91
CA ALA A 338 -3.59 8.77 -15.79
C ALA A 338 -2.61 8.61 -16.96
N ILE A 339 -2.49 7.41 -17.51
CA ILE A 339 -1.57 7.11 -18.61
C ILE A 339 -2.18 7.35 -20.00
N ARG A 340 -3.50 7.45 -20.11
CA ARG A 340 -4.17 7.63 -21.41
C ARG A 340 -4.25 9.10 -21.79
N PRO A 341 -3.70 9.49 -22.96
CA PRO A 341 -3.85 10.86 -23.42
C PRO A 341 -5.31 11.16 -23.73
N VAL A 342 -5.78 12.29 -23.25
CA VAL A 342 -7.15 12.78 -23.51
C VAL A 342 -7.23 13.18 -24.97
N ARG A 343 -8.17 12.59 -25.75
CA ARG A 343 -8.32 12.91 -27.17
C ARG A 343 -8.78 14.36 -27.39
N GLU A 344 -8.59 14.88 -28.59
CA GLU A 344 -9.08 16.19 -28.99
C GLU A 344 -10.62 16.21 -29.06
N PHE A 345 -11.19 17.40 -28.83
CA PHE A 345 -12.64 17.61 -28.93
C PHE A 345 -13.15 17.42 -30.36
N GLN A 346 -14.30 16.76 -30.48
CA GLN A 346 -14.99 16.56 -31.76
C GLN A 346 -16.26 17.39 -31.81
N GLU A 347 -16.46 18.16 -32.92
CA GLU A 347 -17.69 18.97 -33.10
C GLU A 347 -18.89 18.07 -33.36
N ASN A 348 -18.71 16.99 -34.13
CA ASN A 348 -19.77 16.02 -34.41
C ASN A 348 -19.80 14.96 -33.31
N VAL A 349 -20.99 14.51 -32.93
CA VAL A 349 -21.17 13.36 -32.03
C VAL A 349 -21.26 12.11 -32.87
N ASN A 350 -20.27 11.21 -32.69
CA ASN A 350 -20.24 9.91 -33.34
C ASN A 350 -20.47 8.77 -32.34
N GLU A 351 -20.08 8.97 -31.05
CA GLU A 351 -20.08 7.94 -30.03
C GLU A 351 -20.75 8.44 -28.75
N ILE A 352 -21.77 7.72 -28.29
CA ILE A 352 -22.41 7.92 -26.98
C ILE A 352 -22.12 6.70 -26.11
N ILE A 353 -21.64 6.91 -24.89
CA ILE A 353 -21.43 5.82 -23.93
C ILE A 353 -22.48 5.85 -22.83
N VAL A 354 -23.06 4.68 -22.52
CA VAL A 354 -24.04 4.48 -21.45
C VAL A 354 -23.47 3.53 -20.41
N LEU A 355 -23.34 3.98 -19.16
CA LEU A 355 -22.77 3.18 -18.08
C LEU A 355 -23.26 3.65 -16.71
N PHE A 356 -23.85 2.74 -15.93
CA PHE A 356 -24.40 3.01 -14.60
C PHE A 356 -23.69 2.17 -13.51
N GLY A 357 -22.35 2.26 -13.48
CA GLY A 357 -21.54 1.60 -12.47
C GLY A 357 -21.55 0.06 -12.54
N GLY A 358 -21.41 -0.56 -11.37
CA GLY A 358 -21.23 -2.01 -11.28
C GLY A 358 -22.49 -2.85 -11.26
N THR A 359 -23.63 -2.29 -10.84
CA THR A 359 -24.86 -3.06 -10.53
C THR A 359 -26.14 -2.48 -11.11
N ASP A 360 -26.23 -1.16 -11.34
CA ASP A 360 -27.43 -0.45 -11.84
C ASP A 360 -28.76 -0.95 -11.21
N PRO A 361 -28.95 -0.80 -9.89
CA PRO A 361 -30.11 -1.35 -9.19
C PRO A 361 -31.45 -0.72 -9.61
N CYS A 362 -31.40 0.47 -10.21
CA CYS A 362 -32.57 1.16 -10.74
C CYS A 362 -32.85 0.87 -12.21
N ASN A 363 -32.05 0.00 -12.85
CA ASN A 363 -32.18 -0.35 -14.27
C ASN A 363 -32.20 0.89 -15.19
N LEU A 364 -31.37 1.89 -14.89
CA LEU A 364 -31.26 3.14 -15.64
C LEU A 364 -30.65 2.91 -17.02
N THR A 365 -29.85 1.86 -17.20
CA THR A 365 -29.35 1.43 -18.50
C THR A 365 -30.48 1.15 -19.48
N GLU A 366 -31.47 0.34 -19.10
CA GLU A 366 -32.60 0.00 -19.94
C GLU A 366 -33.45 1.25 -20.25
N LYS A 367 -33.76 2.06 -19.22
CA LYS A 367 -34.51 3.32 -19.40
C LYS A 367 -33.78 4.26 -20.37
N THR A 368 -32.48 4.44 -20.23
CA THR A 368 -31.67 5.29 -21.09
C THR A 368 -31.67 4.78 -22.53
N LEU A 369 -31.46 3.47 -22.73
CA LEU A 369 -31.51 2.89 -24.07
C LEU A 369 -32.84 3.09 -24.76
N ARG A 370 -33.96 2.88 -24.08
CA ARG A 370 -35.29 3.17 -24.66
C ARG A 370 -35.41 4.61 -25.14
N ALA A 371 -34.79 5.55 -24.42
CA ALA A 371 -34.83 6.95 -24.79
C ALA A 371 -33.97 7.27 -26.03
N ILE A 372 -32.79 6.62 -26.20
CA ILE A 372 -31.80 7.11 -27.16
C ILE A 372 -31.45 6.15 -28.30
N MET A 373 -31.84 4.86 -28.26
CA MET A 373 -31.39 3.85 -29.22
C MET A 373 -31.84 4.10 -30.65
N ASP A 374 -32.84 4.96 -30.86
CA ASP A 374 -33.39 5.37 -32.17
C ASP A 374 -32.79 6.68 -32.72
N ILE A 375 -31.78 7.25 -32.03
CA ILE A 375 -31.08 8.44 -32.53
C ILE A 375 -30.23 8.02 -33.72
N GLU A 376 -30.48 8.63 -34.88
CA GLU A 376 -29.76 8.36 -36.11
C GLU A 376 -28.37 9.03 -36.14
N GLY A 377 -27.42 8.42 -36.84
CA GLY A 377 -26.10 8.99 -37.11
C GLY A 377 -25.11 8.89 -35.93
N VAL A 378 -25.48 8.22 -34.82
CA VAL A 378 -24.60 8.01 -33.68
C VAL A 378 -24.49 6.52 -33.33
N HIS A 379 -23.30 6.11 -32.90
CA HIS A 379 -23.05 4.81 -32.31
C HIS A 379 -23.22 4.89 -30.79
N ILE A 380 -23.81 3.86 -30.17
CA ILE A 380 -24.07 3.80 -28.73
C ILE A 380 -23.37 2.59 -28.15
N THR A 381 -22.37 2.82 -27.32
CA THR A 381 -21.71 1.77 -26.54
C THR A 381 -22.32 1.70 -25.16
N VAL A 382 -22.88 0.53 -24.81
CA VAL A 382 -23.44 0.24 -23.49
C VAL A 382 -22.48 -0.64 -22.71
N ILE A 383 -22.05 -0.19 -21.51
CA ILE A 383 -21.17 -1.00 -20.68
C ILE A 383 -21.92 -1.47 -19.43
N LEU A 384 -22.10 -2.78 -19.34
CA LEU A 384 -22.74 -3.45 -18.21
C LEU A 384 -21.71 -3.90 -17.20
N GLY A 385 -21.92 -3.57 -15.93
CA GLY A 385 -21.09 -4.00 -14.82
C GLY A 385 -21.27 -5.48 -14.46
N LEU A 386 -20.35 -6.00 -13.62
CA LEU A 386 -20.34 -7.40 -13.18
C LEU A 386 -21.63 -7.82 -12.47
N GLY A 387 -22.20 -6.93 -11.67
CA GLY A 387 -23.40 -7.19 -10.86
C GLY A 387 -24.72 -6.75 -11.52
N TYR A 388 -24.74 -6.48 -12.82
CA TYR A 388 -25.97 -6.11 -13.51
C TYR A 388 -26.82 -7.35 -13.86
N ASP A 389 -28.05 -7.40 -13.35
CA ASP A 389 -28.91 -8.59 -13.44
C ASP A 389 -29.72 -8.70 -14.73
N ASN A 390 -30.04 -7.59 -15.41
CA ASN A 390 -30.97 -7.57 -16.55
C ASN A 390 -30.31 -7.70 -17.94
N LYS A 391 -29.19 -8.38 -18.06
CA LYS A 391 -28.37 -8.50 -19.30
C LYS A 391 -29.16 -9.05 -20.49
N GLU A 392 -29.96 -10.10 -20.27
CA GLU A 392 -30.75 -10.73 -21.33
C GLU A 392 -31.79 -9.78 -21.93
N ASN A 393 -32.39 -8.92 -21.11
CA ASN A 393 -33.34 -7.94 -21.56
C ASN A 393 -32.69 -6.89 -22.47
N ILE A 394 -31.51 -6.36 -22.05
CA ILE A 394 -30.75 -5.42 -22.88
C ILE A 394 -30.35 -6.06 -24.20
N THR A 395 -29.77 -7.25 -24.19
CA THR A 395 -29.36 -7.96 -25.41
C THR A 395 -30.54 -8.20 -26.36
N ARG A 396 -31.71 -8.55 -25.83
CA ARG A 396 -32.93 -8.76 -26.62
C ARG A 396 -33.45 -7.44 -27.22
N MET A 397 -33.41 -6.35 -26.44
CA MET A 397 -33.87 -5.03 -26.86
C MET A 397 -33.05 -4.45 -28.02
N VAL A 398 -31.76 -4.69 -28.03
CA VAL A 398 -30.84 -4.13 -29.07
C VAL A 398 -30.56 -5.08 -30.22
N LYS A 399 -31.18 -6.27 -30.26
CA LYS A 399 -30.88 -7.33 -31.26
C LYS A 399 -30.90 -6.87 -32.72
N ASP A 400 -31.85 -5.97 -33.04
CA ASP A 400 -32.07 -5.47 -34.40
C ASP A 400 -31.53 -4.02 -34.57
N LYS A 401 -30.67 -3.54 -33.65
CA LYS A 401 -30.08 -2.21 -33.66
C LYS A 401 -28.62 -2.27 -34.05
N ASN A 402 -28.29 -1.89 -35.27
CA ASN A 402 -26.90 -1.93 -35.78
C ASN A 402 -26.01 -0.82 -35.23
N ASN A 403 -26.60 0.19 -34.59
CA ASN A 403 -25.91 1.33 -33.99
C ASN A 403 -25.68 1.17 -32.48
N VAL A 404 -26.01 0.01 -31.86
CA VAL A 404 -25.84 -0.22 -30.42
C VAL A 404 -24.94 -1.42 -30.20
N GLU A 405 -23.85 -1.21 -29.49
CA GLU A 405 -22.95 -2.26 -29.01
C GLU A 405 -23.11 -2.44 -27.49
N VAL A 406 -23.22 -3.69 -27.03
CA VAL A 406 -23.33 -4.01 -25.60
C VAL A 406 -22.09 -4.78 -25.15
N LEU A 407 -21.37 -4.23 -24.20
CA LEU A 407 -20.15 -4.81 -23.64
C LEU A 407 -20.37 -5.16 -22.17
N TYR A 408 -19.71 -6.22 -21.73
CA TYR A 408 -19.82 -6.72 -20.36
C TYR A 408 -18.45 -6.85 -19.70
N ASN A 409 -18.34 -6.36 -18.46
CA ASN A 409 -17.11 -6.47 -17.65
C ASN A 409 -15.84 -5.99 -18.38
N VAL A 410 -15.89 -4.79 -18.90
CA VAL A 410 -14.76 -4.17 -19.62
C VAL A 410 -13.59 -3.92 -18.67
N LYS A 411 -12.39 -4.31 -19.05
CA LYS A 411 -11.18 -4.13 -18.23
C LYS A 411 -10.56 -2.75 -18.37
N MET A 412 -10.56 -2.19 -19.59
CA MET A 412 -9.96 -0.88 -19.90
C MET A 412 -11.06 0.16 -20.18
N MET A 413 -11.69 0.65 -19.11
CA MET A 413 -12.78 1.65 -19.20
C MET A 413 -12.32 2.95 -19.83
N SER A 414 -11.07 3.36 -19.57
CA SER A 414 -10.48 4.58 -20.12
C SER A 414 -10.48 4.63 -21.64
N GLU A 415 -10.40 3.48 -22.30
CA GLU A 415 -10.44 3.40 -23.77
C GLU A 415 -11.81 3.79 -24.32
N TYR A 416 -12.85 3.22 -23.77
CA TYR A 416 -14.23 3.50 -24.22
C TYR A 416 -14.67 4.91 -23.84
N MET A 417 -14.35 5.36 -22.62
CA MET A 417 -14.65 6.74 -22.20
C MET A 417 -13.93 7.77 -23.08
N ASN A 418 -12.65 7.52 -23.42
CA ASN A 418 -11.89 8.46 -24.26
C ASN A 418 -12.41 8.55 -25.71
N ARG A 419 -13.11 7.53 -26.21
CA ARG A 419 -13.75 7.57 -27.55
C ARG A 419 -15.09 8.30 -27.54
N ALA A 420 -15.77 8.36 -26.39
CA ALA A 420 -17.10 8.92 -26.30
C ALA A 420 -17.13 10.45 -26.48
N ASP A 421 -18.16 10.95 -27.16
CA ASP A 421 -18.45 12.37 -27.34
C ASP A 421 -19.44 12.88 -26.30
N ILE A 422 -20.32 11.98 -25.83
CA ILE A 422 -21.30 12.19 -24.74
C ILE A 422 -21.35 10.94 -23.90
N ALA A 423 -21.48 11.10 -22.59
CA ALA A 423 -21.73 10.00 -21.66
C ALA A 423 -23.05 10.17 -20.94
N ILE A 424 -23.69 9.04 -20.59
CA ILE A 424 -24.84 9.01 -19.67
C ILE A 424 -24.47 8.03 -18.56
N SER A 425 -24.48 8.51 -17.29
CA SER A 425 -23.94 7.76 -16.17
C SER A 425 -24.72 8.01 -14.88
N SER A 426 -24.37 7.24 -13.83
CA SER A 426 -24.84 7.52 -12.47
C SER A 426 -24.06 8.68 -11.82
N GLN A 427 -24.60 9.21 -10.73
CA GLN A 427 -23.96 10.26 -9.91
C GLN A 427 -22.96 9.64 -8.90
N GLY A 428 -22.34 8.52 -9.29
CA GLY A 428 -21.34 7.80 -8.52
C GLY A 428 -19.90 8.18 -8.88
N ARG A 429 -18.96 7.27 -8.56
CA ARG A 429 -17.51 7.48 -8.78
C ARG A 429 -17.13 7.60 -10.26
N THR A 430 -17.85 6.94 -11.13
CA THR A 430 -17.64 6.93 -12.59
C THR A 430 -17.65 8.33 -13.19
N MET A 431 -18.40 9.27 -12.60
CA MET A 431 -18.40 10.65 -13.09
C MET A 431 -17.01 11.30 -13.03
N LEU A 432 -16.18 11.02 -12.00
CA LEU A 432 -14.82 11.56 -11.91
C LEU A 432 -13.87 10.95 -12.96
N GLU A 433 -14.10 9.69 -13.32
CA GLU A 433 -13.37 9.04 -14.40
C GLU A 433 -13.72 9.66 -15.76
N LEU A 434 -15.00 9.96 -15.99
CA LEU A 434 -15.47 10.68 -17.18
C LEU A 434 -14.92 12.12 -17.22
N ALA A 435 -14.84 12.79 -16.07
CA ALA A 435 -14.22 14.12 -15.99
C ALA A 435 -12.72 14.06 -16.35
N ALA A 436 -11.99 13.06 -15.89
CA ALA A 436 -10.58 12.88 -16.23
C ALA A 436 -10.34 12.71 -17.73
N MET A 437 -11.32 12.14 -18.46
CA MET A 437 -11.29 12.02 -19.93
C MET A 437 -11.94 13.23 -20.63
N GLY A 438 -12.54 14.15 -19.87
CA GLY A 438 -13.22 15.33 -20.41
C GLY A 438 -14.43 14.98 -21.28
N VAL A 439 -15.21 13.98 -20.89
CA VAL A 439 -16.41 13.53 -21.64
C VAL A 439 -17.65 14.24 -21.12
N PRO A 440 -18.31 15.13 -21.90
CA PRO A 440 -19.55 15.77 -21.54
C PRO A 440 -20.59 14.76 -21.09
N THR A 441 -21.10 14.88 -19.87
CA THR A 441 -21.88 13.81 -19.23
C THR A 441 -23.24 14.29 -18.72
N VAL A 442 -24.27 13.49 -19.01
CA VAL A 442 -25.60 13.57 -18.39
C VAL A 442 -25.60 12.54 -17.23
N ILE A 443 -25.96 12.97 -16.04
CA ILE A 443 -26.02 12.11 -14.86
C ILE A 443 -27.39 12.01 -14.24
N MET A 444 -27.65 10.86 -13.62
CA MET A 444 -28.83 10.57 -12.81
C MET A 444 -28.43 9.81 -11.56
N SER A 445 -28.99 10.12 -10.40
CA SER A 445 -28.69 9.35 -9.18
C SER A 445 -29.49 8.05 -9.13
N GLU A 446 -28.83 6.98 -8.73
CA GLU A 446 -29.44 5.65 -8.51
C GLU A 446 -30.08 5.51 -7.14
N ASN A 447 -29.64 6.30 -6.17
CA ASN A 447 -30.11 6.25 -4.78
C ASN A 447 -29.97 7.62 -4.09
N GLU A 448 -30.53 7.73 -2.88
CA GLU A 448 -30.49 8.96 -2.09
C GLU A 448 -29.08 9.42 -1.74
N ARG A 449 -28.14 8.48 -1.50
CA ARG A 449 -26.75 8.82 -1.20
C ARG A 449 -26.06 9.44 -2.42
N GLU A 450 -26.22 8.87 -3.60
CA GLU A 450 -25.68 9.46 -4.83
C GLU A 450 -26.24 10.86 -5.08
N ALA A 451 -27.51 11.10 -4.77
CA ALA A 451 -28.11 12.42 -4.90
C ALA A 451 -27.43 13.50 -4.04
N THR A 452 -26.67 13.12 -3.01
CA THR A 452 -25.88 14.04 -2.17
C THR A 452 -24.48 14.32 -2.69
N HIS A 453 -24.04 13.68 -3.77
CA HIS A 453 -22.72 13.90 -4.35
C HIS A 453 -22.69 15.20 -5.18
N GLU A 454 -22.07 16.22 -4.65
CA GLU A 454 -22.14 17.60 -5.20
C GLU A 454 -21.24 17.81 -6.43
N PHE A 455 -20.26 16.92 -6.69
CA PHE A 455 -19.38 17.03 -7.84
C PHE A 455 -20.15 17.01 -9.17
N GLY A 456 -21.24 16.24 -9.27
CA GLY A 456 -22.10 16.11 -10.45
C GLY A 456 -22.99 17.35 -10.70
N SER A 457 -22.39 18.50 -10.95
CA SER A 457 -23.05 19.78 -11.13
C SER A 457 -22.65 20.51 -12.43
N ILE A 458 -23.42 21.49 -12.85
CA ILE A 458 -23.11 22.32 -14.01
C ILE A 458 -21.76 23.01 -13.87
N LYS A 459 -21.39 23.44 -12.66
CA LYS A 459 -20.08 24.04 -12.35
C LYS A 459 -18.91 23.14 -12.75
N ASN A 460 -19.10 21.84 -12.68
CA ASN A 460 -18.07 20.83 -12.98
C ASN A 460 -18.31 20.14 -14.34
N GLY A 461 -19.18 20.69 -15.18
CA GLY A 461 -19.38 20.21 -16.56
C GLY A 461 -20.42 19.09 -16.70
N TYR A 462 -21.39 18.94 -15.76
CA TYR A 462 -22.44 17.92 -15.83
C TYR A 462 -23.80 18.48 -16.02
N LEU A 463 -24.68 17.75 -16.75
CA LEU A 463 -26.12 17.95 -16.76
C LEU A 463 -26.75 16.88 -15.83
N ASN A 464 -27.26 17.33 -14.69
CA ASN A 464 -27.85 16.46 -13.69
C ASN A 464 -29.40 16.45 -13.83
N LEU A 465 -29.96 15.29 -14.14
CA LEU A 465 -31.41 15.09 -14.26
C LEU A 465 -32.07 14.66 -12.93
N GLY A 466 -31.32 14.64 -11.82
CA GLY A 466 -31.82 14.25 -10.49
C GLY A 466 -31.98 12.75 -10.33
N ALA A 467 -32.99 12.33 -9.54
CA ALA A 467 -33.25 10.93 -9.28
C ALA A 467 -33.65 10.19 -10.57
N GLY A 468 -32.84 9.22 -10.98
CA GLY A 468 -33.01 8.47 -12.22
C GLY A 468 -34.36 7.73 -12.32
N ALA A 469 -34.87 7.25 -11.16
CA ALA A 469 -36.21 6.66 -11.11
C ALA A 469 -37.31 7.61 -11.59
N LEU A 470 -37.16 8.92 -11.33
CA LEU A 470 -38.13 9.97 -11.68
C LEU A 470 -37.87 10.62 -13.05
N ALA A 471 -36.67 10.49 -13.60
CA ALA A 471 -36.31 11.04 -14.90
C ALA A 471 -37.15 10.39 -16.01
N ALA A 472 -37.90 11.18 -16.79
CA ALA A 472 -38.70 10.69 -17.92
C ALA A 472 -37.78 10.36 -19.11
N GLU A 473 -38.06 9.27 -19.86
CA GLU A 473 -37.35 8.92 -21.10
C GLU A 473 -37.29 10.09 -22.08
N LYS A 474 -38.41 10.85 -22.21
CA LYS A 474 -38.48 12.06 -23.03
C LYS A 474 -37.44 13.10 -22.61
N THR A 475 -37.29 13.36 -21.33
CA THR A 475 -36.30 14.32 -20.81
C THR A 475 -34.86 13.86 -21.12
N ILE A 476 -34.57 12.56 -20.96
CA ILE A 476 -33.26 11.97 -21.32
C ILE A 476 -32.99 12.19 -22.81
N TYR A 477 -33.96 11.85 -23.68
CA TYR A 477 -33.86 12.05 -25.13
C TYR A 477 -33.60 13.52 -25.49
N GLU A 478 -34.45 14.45 -24.99
CA GLU A 478 -34.33 15.87 -25.30
C GLU A 478 -32.99 16.45 -24.85
N THR A 479 -32.49 16.04 -23.69
CA THR A 479 -31.19 16.49 -23.17
C THR A 479 -30.02 15.98 -24.03
N VAL A 480 -30.04 14.71 -24.41
CA VAL A 480 -28.98 14.11 -25.25
C VAL A 480 -29.03 14.73 -26.65
N ASN A 481 -30.22 14.85 -27.24
CA ASN A 481 -30.39 15.48 -28.57
C ASN A 481 -29.95 16.94 -28.58
N TRP A 482 -30.21 17.68 -27.51
CA TRP A 482 -29.72 19.05 -27.36
C TRP A 482 -28.19 19.10 -27.30
N LEU A 483 -27.54 18.20 -26.55
CA LEU A 483 -26.07 18.10 -26.50
C LEU A 483 -25.50 17.77 -27.88
N ILE A 484 -26.13 16.88 -28.66
CA ILE A 484 -25.68 16.53 -30.02
C ILE A 484 -25.68 17.82 -30.89
N GLN A 485 -26.69 18.62 -30.79
CA GLN A 485 -26.88 19.84 -31.63
C GLN A 485 -26.04 21.03 -31.16
N CYS A 486 -25.49 21.00 -29.92
CA CYS A 486 -24.82 22.15 -29.32
C CYS A 486 -23.33 21.87 -28.98
N PRO A 487 -22.43 21.84 -30.00
CA PRO A 487 -21.01 21.54 -29.76
C PRO A 487 -20.34 22.52 -28.80
N GLN A 488 -20.74 23.79 -28.79
CA GLN A 488 -20.17 24.79 -27.88
C GLN A 488 -20.46 24.46 -26.41
N ILE A 489 -21.63 23.92 -26.10
CA ILE A 489 -21.98 23.50 -24.74
C ILE A 489 -21.12 22.33 -24.32
N ARG A 490 -20.97 21.31 -25.18
CA ARG A 490 -20.09 20.16 -24.92
C ARG A 490 -18.62 20.59 -24.72
N LYS A 491 -18.14 21.57 -25.49
CA LYS A 491 -16.80 22.12 -25.35
C LYS A 491 -16.60 22.80 -23.98
N ASN A 492 -17.59 23.57 -23.54
CA ASN A 492 -17.53 24.21 -22.23
C ASN A 492 -17.58 23.19 -21.10
N MET A 493 -18.48 22.20 -21.18
CA MET A 493 -18.54 21.08 -20.19
C MET A 493 -17.21 20.37 -20.09
N ARG A 494 -16.61 20.01 -21.22
CA ARG A 494 -15.28 19.38 -21.29
C ARG A 494 -14.20 20.23 -20.62
N GLN A 495 -14.16 21.53 -20.91
CA GLN A 495 -13.18 22.43 -20.30
C GLN A 495 -13.30 22.44 -18.78
N GLN A 496 -14.53 22.59 -18.26
CA GLN A 496 -14.78 22.57 -16.81
C GLN A 496 -14.34 21.26 -16.14
N MET A 497 -14.50 20.11 -16.81
CA MET A 497 -14.05 18.81 -16.34
C MET A 497 -12.52 18.72 -16.30
N LEU A 498 -11.83 19.13 -17.36
CA LEU A 498 -10.38 19.05 -17.49
C LEU A 498 -9.61 20.06 -16.63
N GLU A 499 -10.27 21.10 -16.12
CA GLU A 499 -9.70 22.03 -15.14
C GLU A 499 -9.53 21.40 -13.75
N LYS A 500 -10.11 20.23 -13.50
CA LYS A 500 -10.01 19.54 -12.21
C LYS A 500 -8.70 18.74 -12.11
N ASP A 501 -7.97 18.93 -11.01
CA ASP A 501 -6.73 18.18 -10.75
C ASP A 501 -7.02 16.80 -10.16
N LEU A 502 -7.54 15.89 -10.98
CA LEU A 502 -7.83 14.51 -10.58
C LEU A 502 -6.60 13.60 -10.55
N MET A 503 -5.53 13.98 -11.26
CA MET A 503 -4.36 13.12 -11.43
C MET A 503 -3.45 13.05 -10.20
N HIS A 504 -3.46 14.07 -9.34
CA HIS A 504 -2.60 14.12 -8.16
C HIS A 504 -3.31 13.74 -6.84
N GLY A 505 -4.55 13.28 -6.91
CA GLY A 505 -5.35 12.92 -5.73
C GLY A 505 -4.68 11.84 -4.86
N PHE A 506 -4.11 10.81 -5.50
CA PHE A 506 -3.40 9.74 -4.78
C PHE A 506 -2.25 10.29 -3.91
N LYS A 507 -1.44 11.19 -4.43
CA LYS A 507 -0.30 11.78 -3.69
C LYS A 507 -0.77 12.56 -2.46
N ARG A 508 -1.89 13.28 -2.57
CA ARG A 508 -2.50 14.02 -1.43
C ARG A 508 -3.03 13.05 -0.38
N VAL A 509 -3.80 12.06 -0.83
CA VAL A 509 -4.39 11.03 0.05
C VAL A 509 -3.31 10.23 0.78
N LYS A 510 -2.24 9.82 0.09
CA LYS A 510 -1.11 9.10 0.70
C LYS A 510 -0.48 9.89 1.85
N LYS A 511 -0.24 11.19 1.65
CA LYS A 511 0.28 12.07 2.72
C LYS A 511 -0.66 12.13 3.92
N ILE A 512 -1.98 12.25 3.68
CA ILE A 512 -2.98 12.29 4.74
C ILE A 512 -2.99 10.99 5.54
N ILE A 513 -2.95 9.83 4.86
CA ILE A 513 -2.98 8.51 5.52
C ILE A 513 -1.74 8.31 6.38
N LEU A 514 -0.56 8.66 5.88
CA LEU A 514 0.71 8.48 6.60
C LEU A 514 1.01 9.57 7.63
N ASP A 515 0.20 10.63 7.68
CA ASP A 515 0.44 11.84 8.53
C ASP A 515 1.79 12.52 8.23
N ASP A 516 2.24 12.47 6.96
CA ASP A 516 3.49 13.09 6.49
C ASP A 516 3.41 14.64 6.37
N MET A 517 2.43 15.24 7.03
CA MET A 517 2.21 16.69 6.99
C MET A 517 2.84 17.45 8.17
N ARG A 518 3.74 16.79 8.90
CA ARG A 518 4.50 17.41 10.00
C ARG A 518 5.89 17.84 9.54
#